data_5a650dcc417d42ad3ab374c058ede72d
#
_entry.id   5a650dcc417d42ad3ab374c058ede72d
#
_cell.length_a   1.000
_cell.length_b   1.000
_cell.length_c   1.000
_cell.angle_alpha   90.00
_cell.angle_beta   90.00
_cell.angle_gamma   90.00
#
_symmetry.space_group_name_H-M   'P 1'
#
loop_
_entity.id
_entity.type
_entity.pdbx_description
1 polymer ?
#
loop_
_entity_poly.entity_id
_entity_poly.type
_entity_poly.pdbx_seq_one_letter_code
_entity_poly.pdbx_strand_id
1 'polypeptide(L)'
;MGEVAAEITLGPVLFNWRPDEWRDFYYSIADEAPVGTVYLGEVICSKRAPLFAAHYETVAERLRAAGKTVVFSTLAEVTQSLDRNLVESVCAERNYLIEANDASALPQLQGRPHHIGPLMNVYNERSVAFLARGGARNFCLPVEMPAQTIGALCRQTQNLDVTLEVAVFGRMPLALSARCYHARAHGRTKDSCRFVCEEDPDGLELRTLGGQPFLAINGVQTLSYEFLNLIDRVEELRQMGVSRFRLSPHSCDMVRVAIAFRGLLDRALTVNEAAEALNDMNVRAPYCNGFYFGKEELGRGNPADQRRSAMR
;
A
#
# COMPACT_ATOMS: atom_id res chain seq x y z
N MET A 1 -28.59 0.07 -8.54
CA MET A 1 -27.13 0.12 -8.73
C MET A 1 -26.62 -1.31 -8.52
N GLY A 2 -25.99 -1.91 -9.54
CA GLY A 2 -25.37 -3.24 -9.35
C GLY A 2 -24.29 -3.14 -8.30
N GLU A 3 -24.18 -4.16 -7.44
CA GLU A 3 -23.13 -4.28 -6.43
C GLU A 3 -21.79 -4.31 -7.18
N VAL A 4 -20.93 -3.31 -6.96
CA VAL A 4 -19.58 -3.31 -7.52
C VAL A 4 -18.82 -4.44 -6.84
N ALA A 5 -18.31 -5.38 -7.62
CA ALA A 5 -17.60 -6.53 -7.08
C ALA A 5 -16.38 -6.03 -6.29
N ALA A 6 -16.28 -6.46 -5.03
CA ALA A 6 -15.16 -6.10 -4.17
C ALA A 6 -13.88 -6.82 -4.62
N GLU A 7 -12.78 -6.08 -4.72
CA GLU A 7 -11.49 -6.58 -5.21
C GLU A 7 -10.41 -6.48 -4.12
N ILE A 8 -9.63 -7.55 -3.96
CA ILE A 8 -8.37 -7.50 -3.22
C ILE A 8 -7.27 -7.07 -4.19
N THR A 9 -6.51 -6.07 -3.83
CA THR A 9 -5.37 -5.58 -4.60
C THR A 9 -4.08 -5.74 -3.80
N LEU A 10 -2.96 -5.91 -4.49
CA LEU A 10 -1.65 -5.97 -3.88
C LEU A 10 -0.84 -4.75 -4.29
N GLY A 11 -0.48 -3.91 -3.32
CA GLY A 11 0.40 -2.76 -3.53
C GLY A 11 1.80 -3.17 -4.00
N PRO A 12 2.63 -2.21 -4.45
CA PRO A 12 4.01 -2.49 -4.81
C PRO A 12 4.82 -2.87 -3.57
N VAL A 13 5.85 -3.72 -3.75
CA VAL A 13 6.85 -3.95 -2.71
C VAL A 13 7.62 -2.64 -2.49
N LEU A 14 7.50 -2.05 -1.31
CA LEU A 14 8.13 -0.79 -0.96
C LEU A 14 9.56 -0.97 -0.42
N PHE A 15 9.94 -2.19 -0.04
CA PHE A 15 11.20 -2.52 0.60
C PHE A 15 12.27 -2.94 -0.43
N ASN A 16 13.52 -2.87 -0.03
CA ASN A 16 14.64 -3.29 -0.86
C ASN A 16 14.95 -4.77 -0.62
N TRP A 17 14.13 -5.64 -1.15
CA TRP A 17 14.39 -7.07 -1.10
C TRP A 17 15.46 -7.47 -2.12
N ARG A 18 16.04 -8.63 -1.95
CA ARG A 18 16.94 -9.20 -2.96
C ARG A 18 16.15 -9.42 -4.26
N PRO A 19 16.74 -9.14 -5.43
CA PRO A 19 16.01 -9.23 -6.71
C PRO A 19 15.33 -10.58 -6.97
N ASP A 20 16.00 -11.69 -6.60
CA ASP A 20 15.42 -13.03 -6.77
C ASP A 20 14.24 -13.27 -5.81
N GLU A 21 14.34 -12.85 -4.55
CA GLU A 21 13.26 -12.93 -3.57
C GLU A 21 12.06 -12.08 -4.00
N TRP A 22 12.31 -10.88 -4.53
CA TRP A 22 11.29 -10.00 -5.08
C TRP A 22 10.56 -10.67 -6.26
N ARG A 23 11.30 -11.28 -7.21
CA ARG A 23 10.73 -12.01 -8.35
C ARG A 23 9.88 -13.19 -7.89
N ASP A 24 10.45 -14.03 -7.03
CA ASP A 24 9.80 -15.26 -6.57
C ASP A 24 8.54 -14.97 -5.74
N PHE A 25 8.55 -13.87 -4.96
CA PHE A 25 7.37 -13.36 -4.29
C PHE A 25 6.24 -13.07 -5.29
N TYR A 26 6.50 -12.31 -6.35
CA TYR A 26 5.46 -12.00 -7.34
C TYR A 26 5.04 -13.24 -8.16
N TYR A 27 5.89 -14.22 -8.30
CA TYR A 27 5.51 -15.51 -8.90
C TYR A 27 4.53 -16.26 -8.03
N SER A 28 4.75 -16.35 -6.73
CA SER A 28 3.79 -16.93 -5.78
C SER A 28 2.46 -16.16 -5.79
N ILE A 29 2.51 -14.83 -5.84
CA ILE A 29 1.30 -14.00 -5.97
C ILE A 29 0.56 -14.29 -7.29
N ALA A 30 1.27 -14.46 -8.39
CA ALA A 30 0.65 -14.79 -9.67
C ALA A 30 -0.10 -16.12 -9.61
N ASP A 31 0.54 -17.13 -9.04
CA ASP A 31 0.07 -18.51 -9.10
C ASP A 31 -0.99 -18.83 -8.03
N GLU A 32 -0.91 -18.23 -6.86
CA GLU A 32 -1.63 -18.71 -5.68
C GLU A 32 -2.53 -17.66 -5.02
N ALA A 33 -2.22 -16.34 -5.15
CA ALA A 33 -2.95 -15.32 -4.41
C ALA A 33 -4.25 -14.90 -5.12
N PRO A 34 -5.40 -14.85 -4.42
CA PRO A 34 -6.68 -14.42 -4.98
C PRO A 34 -6.80 -12.88 -5.02
N VAL A 35 -5.84 -12.22 -5.65
CA VAL A 35 -5.82 -10.77 -5.89
C VAL A 35 -6.14 -10.48 -7.37
N GLY A 36 -6.91 -9.42 -7.64
CA GLY A 36 -7.28 -9.05 -9.01
C GLY A 36 -6.30 -8.08 -9.65
N THR A 37 -5.80 -7.10 -8.88
CA THR A 37 -4.83 -6.10 -9.35
C THR A 37 -3.54 -6.18 -8.53
N VAL A 38 -2.40 -6.13 -9.22
CA VAL A 38 -1.06 -6.13 -8.63
C VAL A 38 -0.29 -4.90 -9.11
N TYR A 39 0.27 -4.17 -8.15
CA TYR A 39 1.08 -3.01 -8.41
C TYR A 39 2.57 -3.40 -8.40
N LEU A 40 3.30 -2.94 -9.41
CA LEU A 40 4.74 -3.12 -9.58
C LEU A 40 5.43 -1.76 -9.64
N GLY A 41 6.73 -1.74 -9.46
CA GLY A 41 7.53 -0.52 -9.65
C GLY A 41 8.19 -0.04 -8.35
N GLU A 42 9.11 0.89 -8.50
CA GLU A 42 9.84 1.50 -7.37
C GLU A 42 9.17 2.82 -6.98
N VAL A 43 8.70 2.89 -5.74
CA VAL A 43 7.97 4.05 -5.20
C VAL A 43 8.85 4.90 -4.28
N ILE A 44 9.84 4.32 -3.63
CA ILE A 44 10.56 4.94 -2.52
C ILE A 44 11.92 5.52 -2.92
N CYS A 45 12.68 4.85 -3.78
CA CYS A 45 14.03 5.27 -4.08
C CYS A 45 14.47 4.91 -5.51
N SER A 46 14.60 5.90 -6.39
CA SER A 46 15.01 5.70 -7.79
C SER A 46 16.29 4.88 -7.97
N LYS A 47 17.19 4.91 -6.98
CA LYS A 47 18.45 4.13 -7.02
C LYS A 47 18.23 2.61 -6.98
N ARG A 48 17.07 2.15 -6.47
CA ARG A 48 16.74 0.72 -6.40
C ARG A 48 16.16 0.18 -7.72
N ALA A 49 15.51 1.03 -8.52
CA ALA A 49 14.84 0.60 -9.76
C ALA A 49 15.71 -0.25 -10.68
N PRO A 50 17.00 0.07 -10.92
CA PRO A 50 17.87 -0.77 -11.76
C PRO A 50 18.10 -2.18 -11.22
N LEU A 51 17.98 -2.40 -9.91
CA LEU A 51 18.19 -3.73 -9.30
C LEU A 51 17.11 -4.72 -9.74
N PHE A 52 15.90 -4.24 -10.03
CA PHE A 52 14.75 -5.04 -10.42
C PHE A 52 14.44 -5.01 -11.92
N ALA A 53 15.15 -4.18 -12.68
CA ALA A 53 14.84 -3.90 -14.08
C ALA A 53 14.75 -5.17 -14.95
N ALA A 54 15.62 -6.16 -14.72
CA ALA A 54 15.62 -7.42 -15.45
C ALA A 54 14.38 -8.31 -15.18
N HIS A 55 13.65 -8.04 -14.11
CA HIS A 55 12.54 -8.89 -13.67
C HIS A 55 11.16 -8.31 -13.97
N TYR A 56 11.04 -6.98 -14.21
CA TYR A 56 9.73 -6.33 -14.37
C TYR A 56 8.88 -6.94 -15.47
N GLU A 57 9.45 -7.17 -16.64
CA GLU A 57 8.72 -7.70 -17.79
C GLU A 57 8.23 -9.12 -17.54
N THR A 58 9.11 -10.03 -17.12
CA THR A 58 8.76 -11.43 -16.87
C THR A 58 7.75 -11.59 -15.74
N VAL A 59 7.85 -10.78 -14.69
CA VAL A 59 6.88 -10.73 -13.59
C VAL A 59 5.53 -10.21 -14.10
N ALA A 60 5.52 -9.11 -14.85
CA ALA A 60 4.28 -8.54 -15.37
C ALA A 60 3.56 -9.50 -16.34
N GLU A 61 4.30 -10.18 -17.20
CA GLU A 61 3.75 -11.20 -18.11
C GLU A 61 3.15 -12.38 -17.34
N ARG A 62 3.85 -12.90 -16.31
CA ARG A 62 3.33 -13.99 -15.49
C ARG A 62 2.05 -13.62 -14.75
N LEU A 63 2.00 -12.43 -14.15
CA LEU A 63 0.80 -11.90 -13.49
C LEU A 63 -0.38 -11.78 -14.48
N ARG A 64 -0.14 -11.24 -15.68
CA ARG A 64 -1.16 -11.14 -16.72
C ARG A 64 -1.63 -12.51 -17.22
N ALA A 65 -0.72 -13.44 -17.41
CA ALA A 65 -1.06 -14.82 -17.79
C ALA A 65 -1.93 -15.50 -16.74
N ALA A 66 -1.76 -15.15 -15.47
CA ALA A 66 -2.61 -15.58 -14.35
C ALA A 66 -3.93 -14.78 -14.22
N GLY A 67 -4.26 -13.92 -15.20
CA GLY A 67 -5.51 -13.14 -15.24
C GLY A 67 -5.54 -11.90 -14.35
N LYS A 68 -4.39 -11.45 -13.84
CA LYS A 68 -4.31 -10.27 -12.97
C LYS A 68 -4.09 -8.98 -13.77
N THR A 69 -4.70 -7.89 -13.30
CA THR A 69 -4.39 -6.55 -13.81
C THR A 69 -3.06 -6.09 -13.22
N VAL A 70 -2.14 -5.66 -14.08
CA VAL A 70 -0.84 -5.11 -13.67
C VAL A 70 -0.84 -3.59 -13.81
N VAL A 71 -0.40 -2.91 -12.75
CA VAL A 71 -0.28 -1.45 -12.68
C VAL A 71 1.16 -1.10 -12.29
N PHE A 72 1.81 -0.20 -13.04
CA PHE A 72 3.13 0.29 -12.66
C PHE A 72 3.04 1.57 -11.83
N SER A 73 3.65 1.58 -10.66
CA SER A 73 3.67 2.71 -9.73
C SER A 73 4.87 3.61 -9.98
N THR A 74 4.65 4.93 -9.95
CA THR A 74 5.72 5.93 -10.02
C THR A 74 6.32 6.21 -8.64
N LEU A 75 7.47 6.89 -8.62
CA LEU A 75 8.07 7.41 -7.39
C LEU A 75 7.11 8.36 -6.64
N ALA A 76 7.21 8.36 -5.33
CA ALA A 76 6.47 9.25 -4.44
C ALA A 76 7.20 10.57 -4.12
N GLU A 77 8.52 10.62 -4.34
CA GLU A 77 9.34 11.80 -4.14
C GLU A 77 10.26 12.00 -5.35
N VAL A 78 10.12 13.17 -6.01
CA VAL A 78 10.88 13.51 -7.24
C VAL A 78 11.67 14.77 -6.97
N THR A 79 12.96 14.61 -6.65
CA THR A 79 13.83 15.72 -6.21
C THR A 79 14.98 16.00 -7.17
N GLN A 80 15.39 15.04 -7.98
CA GLN A 80 16.56 15.13 -8.87
C GLN A 80 16.26 14.58 -10.27
N SER A 81 17.21 14.76 -11.20
CA SER A 81 17.03 14.33 -12.59
C SER A 81 16.81 12.82 -12.73
N LEU A 82 17.50 12.01 -11.94
CA LEU A 82 17.33 10.56 -11.95
C LEU A 82 15.88 10.17 -11.62
N ASP A 83 15.28 10.84 -10.62
CA ASP A 83 13.91 10.59 -10.21
C ASP A 83 12.93 10.96 -11.34
N ARG A 84 13.13 12.14 -11.98
CA ARG A 84 12.31 12.58 -13.12
C ARG A 84 12.38 11.60 -14.29
N ASN A 85 13.60 11.20 -14.67
CA ASN A 85 13.80 10.26 -15.77
C ASN A 85 13.09 8.92 -15.51
N LEU A 86 13.10 8.43 -14.26
CA LEU A 86 12.37 7.21 -13.89
C LEU A 86 10.85 7.40 -14.04
N VAL A 87 10.30 8.50 -13.51
CA VAL A 87 8.88 8.81 -13.67
C VAL A 87 8.48 8.93 -15.13
N GLU A 88 9.28 9.61 -15.96
CA GLU A 88 9.06 9.74 -17.39
C GLU A 88 9.08 8.39 -18.09
N SER A 89 10.04 7.54 -17.77
CA SER A 89 10.15 6.18 -18.32
C SER A 89 8.92 5.33 -17.97
N VAL A 90 8.47 5.35 -16.71
CA VAL A 90 7.27 4.61 -16.28
C VAL A 90 6.02 5.16 -16.95
N CYS A 91 5.86 6.48 -17.04
CA CYS A 91 4.70 7.11 -17.68
C CYS A 91 4.67 6.91 -19.22
N ALA A 92 5.82 6.67 -19.85
CA ALA A 92 5.92 6.36 -21.28
C ALA A 92 5.34 4.98 -21.63
N GLU A 93 5.27 4.07 -20.66
CA GLU A 93 4.68 2.73 -20.85
C GLU A 93 3.20 2.83 -21.25
N ARG A 94 2.80 2.08 -22.30
CA ARG A 94 1.46 2.12 -22.89
C ARG A 94 0.67 0.81 -22.74
N ASN A 95 1.35 -0.26 -22.43
CA ASN A 95 0.77 -1.60 -22.32
C ASN A 95 0.14 -1.86 -20.95
N TYR A 96 0.43 -0.98 -19.97
CA TYR A 96 0.01 -1.12 -18.58
C TYR A 96 -0.65 0.16 -18.05
N LEU A 97 -1.49 0.00 -17.06
CA LEU A 97 -1.96 1.12 -16.26
C LEU A 97 -0.80 1.68 -15.39
N ILE A 98 -0.86 2.97 -15.12
CA ILE A 98 0.13 3.65 -14.28
C ILE A 98 -0.55 4.17 -13.02
N GLU A 99 0.10 4.00 -11.87
CA GLU A 99 -0.25 4.65 -10.62
C GLU A 99 0.66 5.85 -10.38
N ALA A 100 0.06 7.03 -10.30
CA ALA A 100 0.77 8.26 -9.95
C ALA A 100 0.89 8.38 -8.41
N ASN A 101 2.12 8.47 -7.90
CA ASN A 101 2.43 8.74 -6.50
C ASN A 101 3.05 10.13 -6.28
N ASP A 102 3.37 10.86 -7.36
CA ASP A 102 3.84 12.23 -7.34
C ASP A 102 3.17 13.05 -8.47
N ALA A 103 2.94 14.34 -8.23
CA ALA A 103 2.26 15.22 -9.17
C ALA A 103 3.00 15.38 -10.51
N SER A 104 4.32 15.12 -10.56
CA SER A 104 5.11 15.19 -11.80
C SER A 104 4.69 14.16 -12.86
N ALA A 105 4.00 13.10 -12.45
CA ALA A 105 3.45 12.10 -13.38
C ALA A 105 2.20 12.59 -14.12
N LEU A 106 1.40 13.48 -13.51
CA LEU A 106 0.08 13.86 -14.00
C LEU A 106 0.06 14.45 -15.41
N PRO A 107 1.00 15.36 -15.79
CA PRO A 107 1.02 15.91 -17.16
C PRO A 107 1.19 14.84 -18.23
N GLN A 108 1.93 13.77 -17.94
CA GLN A 108 2.19 12.67 -18.88
C GLN A 108 1.03 11.66 -18.96
N LEU A 109 0.17 11.63 -17.94
CA LEU A 109 -0.99 10.74 -17.83
C LEU A 109 -2.29 11.44 -18.23
N GLN A 110 -2.25 12.72 -18.57
CA GLN A 110 -3.42 13.51 -18.94
C GLN A 110 -4.24 12.84 -20.04
N GLY A 111 -5.53 12.65 -19.79
CA GLY A 111 -6.49 12.02 -20.72
C GLY A 111 -6.38 10.49 -20.83
N ARG A 112 -5.42 9.85 -20.15
CA ARG A 112 -5.28 8.39 -20.12
C ARG A 112 -5.89 7.82 -18.82
N PRO A 113 -6.55 6.66 -18.86
CA PRO A 113 -6.91 5.94 -17.65
C PRO A 113 -5.65 5.66 -16.82
N HIS A 114 -5.68 6.08 -15.55
CA HIS A 114 -4.58 5.85 -14.61
C HIS A 114 -5.10 5.78 -13.17
N HIS A 115 -4.28 5.34 -12.26
CA HIS A 115 -4.57 5.27 -10.83
C HIS A 115 -3.84 6.38 -10.06
N ILE A 116 -4.39 6.77 -8.94
CA ILE A 116 -3.79 7.71 -8.00
C ILE A 116 -3.41 6.91 -6.75
N GLY A 117 -2.12 6.92 -6.42
CA GLY A 117 -1.59 6.23 -5.25
C GLY A 117 -1.80 6.99 -3.94
N PRO A 118 -1.62 6.32 -2.80
CA PRO A 118 -1.91 6.90 -1.48
C PRO A 118 -1.01 8.10 -1.13
N LEU A 119 0.17 8.18 -1.73
CA LEU A 119 1.16 9.22 -1.47
C LEU A 119 0.89 10.53 -2.24
N MET A 120 -0.13 10.54 -3.10
CA MET A 120 -0.69 11.77 -3.70
C MET A 120 -1.52 12.60 -2.73
N ASN A 121 -1.82 12.07 -1.54
CA ASN A 121 -2.51 12.79 -0.46
C ASN A 121 -3.87 13.37 -0.89
N VAL A 122 -4.73 12.55 -1.49
CA VAL A 122 -6.06 12.95 -1.93
C VAL A 122 -7.07 12.73 -0.81
N TYR A 123 -7.47 13.82 -0.13
CA TYR A 123 -8.33 13.78 1.07
C TYR A 123 -9.77 14.22 0.85
N ASN A 124 -10.12 14.75 -0.32
CA ASN A 124 -11.44 15.37 -0.52
C ASN A 124 -11.96 15.17 -1.94
N GLU A 125 -13.27 15.33 -2.09
CA GLU A 125 -14.02 15.12 -3.31
C GLU A 125 -13.63 16.06 -4.46
N ARG A 126 -13.17 17.28 -4.13
CA ARG A 126 -12.76 18.25 -5.16
C ARG A 126 -11.46 17.82 -5.83
N SER A 127 -10.52 17.30 -5.03
CA SER A 127 -9.28 16.71 -5.54
C SER A 127 -9.56 15.47 -6.39
N VAL A 128 -10.46 14.58 -5.93
CA VAL A 128 -10.91 13.42 -6.73
C VAL A 128 -11.50 13.87 -8.05
N ALA A 129 -12.46 14.81 -8.03
CA ALA A 129 -13.12 15.30 -9.24
C ALA A 129 -12.15 16.01 -10.20
N PHE A 130 -11.18 16.74 -9.70
CA PHE A 130 -10.13 17.36 -10.50
C PHE A 130 -9.28 16.33 -11.23
N LEU A 131 -8.75 15.35 -10.50
CA LEU A 131 -7.90 14.30 -11.06
C LEU A 131 -8.66 13.35 -11.98
N ALA A 132 -9.93 13.06 -11.67
CA ALA A 132 -10.80 12.24 -12.53
C ALA A 132 -11.02 12.87 -13.91
N ARG A 133 -11.14 14.21 -14.01
CA ARG A 133 -11.17 14.92 -15.29
C ARG A 133 -9.87 14.77 -16.07
N GLY A 134 -8.75 14.58 -15.39
CA GLY A 134 -7.44 14.28 -15.98
C GLY A 134 -7.29 12.84 -16.48
N GLY A 135 -8.24 11.95 -16.16
CA GLY A 135 -8.21 10.54 -16.57
C GLY A 135 -8.04 9.55 -15.42
N ALA A 136 -7.88 10.02 -14.17
CA ALA A 136 -7.79 9.11 -13.02
C ALA A 136 -9.08 8.29 -12.85
N ARG A 137 -8.94 6.98 -12.58
CA ARG A 137 -10.07 6.03 -12.44
C ARG A 137 -10.09 5.28 -11.12
N ASN A 138 -8.96 5.18 -10.44
CA ASN A 138 -8.88 4.58 -9.11
C ASN A 138 -8.08 5.49 -8.18
N PHE A 139 -8.50 5.60 -6.93
CA PHE A 139 -7.86 6.42 -5.90
C PHE A 139 -7.61 5.57 -4.66
N CYS A 140 -6.33 5.26 -4.39
CA CYS A 140 -5.95 4.71 -3.11
C CYS A 140 -5.87 5.85 -2.10
N LEU A 141 -6.73 5.79 -1.10
CA LEU A 141 -6.87 6.85 -0.10
C LEU A 141 -5.69 6.82 0.88
N PRO A 142 -5.30 7.99 1.42
CA PRO A 142 -4.30 8.08 2.48
C PRO A 142 -4.71 7.26 3.71
N VAL A 143 -3.75 6.57 4.30
CA VAL A 143 -3.97 5.60 5.39
C VAL A 143 -4.47 6.25 6.69
N GLU A 144 -4.22 7.55 6.86
CA GLU A 144 -4.66 8.34 8.02
C GLU A 144 -6.12 8.82 7.95
N MET A 145 -6.86 8.47 6.89
CA MET A 145 -8.26 8.86 6.78
C MET A 145 -9.15 7.99 7.68
N PRO A 146 -9.93 8.60 8.62
CA PRO A 146 -10.86 7.85 9.43
C PRO A 146 -12.09 7.38 8.62
N ALA A 147 -12.72 6.30 9.07
CA ALA A 147 -13.88 5.69 8.44
C ALA A 147 -14.99 6.68 8.09
N GLN A 148 -15.28 7.63 9.00
CA GLN A 148 -16.27 8.66 8.75
C GLN A 148 -15.96 9.51 7.51
N THR A 149 -14.69 9.89 7.34
CA THR A 149 -14.23 10.68 6.19
C THR A 149 -14.25 9.84 4.92
N ILE A 150 -13.82 8.57 4.99
CA ILE A 150 -13.91 7.62 3.86
C ILE A 150 -15.36 7.49 3.39
N GLY A 151 -16.31 7.25 4.31
CA GLY A 151 -17.72 7.12 3.96
C GLY A 151 -18.33 8.42 3.40
N ALA A 152 -17.91 9.59 3.88
CA ALA A 152 -18.31 10.87 3.31
C ALA A 152 -17.79 11.03 1.87
N LEU A 153 -16.52 10.69 1.63
CA LEU A 153 -15.90 10.75 0.31
C LEU A 153 -16.57 9.78 -0.68
N CYS A 154 -16.88 8.55 -0.28
CA CYS A 154 -17.63 7.58 -1.09
C CYS A 154 -18.96 8.18 -1.56
N ARG A 155 -19.75 8.76 -0.66
CA ARG A 155 -21.03 9.39 -1.01
C ARG A 155 -20.88 10.58 -1.95
N GLN A 156 -19.86 11.40 -1.77
CA GLN A 156 -19.64 12.61 -2.56
C GLN A 156 -19.09 12.32 -3.96
N THR A 157 -18.46 11.17 -4.14
CA THR A 157 -17.87 10.77 -5.43
C THR A 157 -18.69 9.72 -6.18
N GLN A 158 -19.84 9.27 -5.66
CA GLN A 158 -20.66 8.19 -6.24
C GLN A 158 -21.13 8.44 -7.69
N ASN A 159 -21.19 9.70 -8.12
CA ASN A 159 -21.57 10.08 -9.49
C ASN A 159 -20.35 10.23 -10.43
N LEU A 160 -19.15 10.02 -9.94
CA LEU A 160 -17.93 10.02 -10.74
C LEU A 160 -17.62 8.60 -11.21
N ASP A 161 -17.05 8.48 -12.40
CA ASP A 161 -16.56 7.19 -12.93
C ASP A 161 -15.19 6.86 -12.32
N VAL A 162 -15.20 6.61 -11.00
CA VAL A 162 -13.99 6.30 -10.23
C VAL A 162 -14.26 5.22 -9.19
N THR A 163 -13.21 4.52 -8.80
CA THR A 163 -13.20 3.59 -7.66
C THR A 163 -12.36 4.14 -6.52
N LEU A 164 -12.76 3.85 -5.29
CA LEU A 164 -11.99 4.18 -4.10
C LEU A 164 -11.38 2.90 -3.52
N GLU A 165 -10.12 2.99 -3.19
CA GLU A 165 -9.29 1.93 -2.67
C GLU A 165 -8.75 2.32 -1.29
N VAL A 166 -8.76 1.40 -0.33
CA VAL A 166 -8.29 1.62 1.04
C VAL A 166 -7.24 0.56 1.40
N ALA A 167 -6.13 0.99 1.97
CA ALA A 167 -5.14 0.08 2.54
C ALA A 167 -5.73 -0.59 3.79
N VAL A 168 -5.69 -1.93 3.84
CA VAL A 168 -6.30 -2.72 4.91
C VAL A 168 -5.31 -3.64 5.63
N PHE A 169 -4.09 -3.77 5.11
CA PHE A 169 -3.03 -4.58 5.72
C PHE A 169 -1.64 -4.03 5.42
N GLY A 170 -0.76 -4.07 6.43
CA GLY A 170 0.66 -3.74 6.33
C GLY A 170 1.07 -2.52 7.14
N ARG A 171 2.35 -2.15 7.09
CA ARG A 171 2.84 -0.95 7.78
C ARG A 171 2.30 0.32 7.11
N MET A 172 1.86 1.26 7.93
CA MET A 172 1.32 2.53 7.45
C MET A 172 2.45 3.50 7.07
N PRO A 173 2.45 4.08 5.86
CA PRO A 173 3.33 5.20 5.52
C PRO A 173 2.92 6.44 6.32
N LEU A 174 3.87 6.99 7.10
CA LEU A 174 3.62 8.14 7.98
C LEU A 174 4.31 9.41 7.47
N ALA A 175 5.50 9.28 6.86
CA ALA A 175 6.22 10.42 6.31
C ALA A 175 7.19 9.98 5.21
N LEU A 176 7.50 10.93 4.31
CA LEU A 176 8.60 10.85 3.35
C LEU A 176 9.61 11.95 3.64
N SER A 177 10.89 11.68 3.43
CA SER A 177 11.97 12.61 3.65
C SER A 177 12.97 12.57 2.48
N ALA A 178 13.37 13.72 1.97
CA ALA A 178 14.44 13.82 0.96
C ALA A 178 15.76 13.21 1.43
N ARG A 179 15.91 12.99 2.74
CA ARG A 179 17.09 12.38 3.35
C ARG A 179 16.80 10.93 3.72
N CYS A 180 17.66 10.02 3.25
CA CYS A 180 17.55 8.61 3.60
C CYS A 180 17.97 8.37 5.05
N TYR A 181 17.00 8.25 5.96
CA TYR A 181 17.28 7.95 7.37
C TYR A 181 17.84 6.55 7.57
N HIS A 182 17.49 5.60 6.72
CA HIS A 182 18.08 4.26 6.75
C HIS A 182 19.61 4.32 6.55
N ALA A 183 20.08 5.02 5.51
CA ALA A 183 21.53 5.21 5.29
C ALA A 183 22.18 5.93 6.49
N ARG A 184 21.51 6.95 7.06
CA ARG A 184 22.03 7.70 8.20
C ARG A 184 22.19 6.85 9.46
N ALA A 185 21.26 5.94 9.72
CA ALA A 185 21.36 5.00 10.83
C ALA A 185 22.63 4.15 10.76
N HIS A 186 23.14 3.93 9.53
CA HIS A 186 24.41 3.21 9.28
C HIS A 186 25.60 4.16 9.03
N GLY A 187 25.53 5.42 9.48
CA GLY A 187 26.60 6.40 9.31
C GLY A 187 26.90 6.79 7.85
N ARG A 188 25.94 6.65 6.93
CA ARG A 188 26.10 6.91 5.49
C ARG A 188 25.18 8.03 5.01
N THR A 189 25.42 8.50 3.78
CA THR A 189 24.51 9.42 3.08
C THR A 189 23.70 8.68 2.03
N LYS A 190 22.65 9.32 1.47
CA LYS A 190 21.84 8.75 0.37
C LYS A 190 22.73 8.38 -0.84
N ASP A 191 23.77 9.16 -1.11
CA ASP A 191 24.66 8.94 -2.27
C ASP A 191 25.63 7.77 -2.08
N SER A 192 26.06 7.51 -0.85
CA SER A 192 27.00 6.45 -0.47
C SER A 192 26.36 5.30 0.30
N CYS A 193 25.03 5.08 0.14
CA CYS A 193 24.23 4.19 0.98
C CYS A 193 24.61 2.71 0.87
N ARG A 194 25.19 2.26 -0.27
CA ARG A 194 25.50 0.85 -0.55
C ARG A 194 24.31 -0.08 -0.33
N PHE A 195 23.11 0.43 -0.49
CA PHE A 195 21.84 -0.31 -0.36
C PHE A 195 21.64 -1.03 0.99
N VAL A 196 22.19 -0.47 2.09
CA VAL A 196 22.03 -1.07 3.47
C VAL A 196 20.59 -1.36 3.86
N CYS A 197 19.61 -0.77 3.19
CA CYS A 197 18.20 -1.06 3.41
C CYS A 197 17.79 -2.49 2.98
N GLU A 198 18.64 -3.24 2.31
CA GLU A 198 18.44 -4.67 2.03
C GLU A 198 18.56 -5.54 3.31
N GLU A 199 19.27 -5.05 4.32
CA GLU A 199 19.45 -5.76 5.59
C GLU A 199 18.13 -5.81 6.40
N ASP A 200 17.17 -4.93 6.10
CA ASP A 200 15.91 -4.78 6.83
C ASP A 200 14.69 -4.94 5.89
N PRO A 201 14.30 -6.19 5.56
CA PRO A 201 13.29 -6.48 4.54
C PRO A 201 11.88 -5.93 4.83
N ASP A 202 11.56 -5.59 6.09
CA ASP A 202 10.32 -4.93 6.52
C ASP A 202 10.57 -3.57 7.19
N GLY A 203 11.77 -2.99 6.93
CA GLY A 203 12.20 -1.72 7.49
C GLY A 203 12.97 -1.84 8.81
N LEU A 204 13.94 -0.92 8.97
CA LEU A 204 14.76 -0.79 10.19
C LEU A 204 13.91 -0.34 11.37
N GLU A 205 13.83 -1.14 12.42
CA GLU A 205 13.10 -0.79 13.64
C GLU A 205 13.76 0.36 14.38
N LEU A 206 12.98 1.38 14.72
CA LEU A 206 13.37 2.45 15.63
C LEU A 206 12.73 2.26 17.00
N ARG A 207 13.52 2.51 18.04
CA ARG A 207 13.07 2.46 19.43
C ARG A 207 13.11 3.83 20.07
N THR A 208 12.23 4.06 21.04
CA THR A 208 12.30 5.21 21.93
C THR A 208 13.54 5.14 22.79
N LEU A 209 13.91 6.23 23.49
CA LEU A 209 15.02 6.22 24.46
C LEU A 209 14.79 5.20 25.61
N GLY A 210 13.53 4.86 25.89
CA GLY A 210 13.15 3.83 26.86
C GLY A 210 13.18 2.40 26.30
N GLY A 211 13.67 2.19 25.05
CA GLY A 211 13.80 0.89 24.42
C GLY A 211 12.51 0.30 23.82
N GLN A 212 11.40 1.04 23.85
CA GLN A 212 10.14 0.56 23.27
C GLN A 212 10.16 0.71 21.75
N PRO A 213 9.73 -0.29 20.94
CA PRO A 213 9.54 -0.16 19.52
C PRO A 213 8.55 0.99 19.21
N PHE A 214 8.85 1.79 18.18
CA PHE A 214 8.07 3.00 17.91
C PHE A 214 7.75 3.18 16.43
N LEU A 215 8.75 3.11 15.55
CA LEU A 215 8.62 3.31 14.11
C LEU A 215 9.46 2.28 13.35
N ALA A 216 9.27 2.23 12.02
CA ALA A 216 10.17 1.56 11.11
C ALA A 216 10.62 2.53 10.00
N ILE A 217 11.88 2.39 9.56
CA ILE A 217 12.45 3.20 8.47
C ILE A 217 12.71 2.33 7.26
N ASN A 218 12.23 2.76 6.11
CA ASN A 218 12.50 2.16 4.82
C ASN A 218 13.06 3.20 3.84
N GLY A 219 14.36 3.32 3.76
CA GLY A 219 15.00 4.32 2.91
C GLY A 219 14.67 5.74 3.36
N VAL A 220 13.91 6.47 2.54
CA VAL A 220 13.39 7.82 2.80
C VAL A 220 12.03 7.81 3.51
N GLN A 221 11.43 6.64 3.66
CA GLN A 221 10.09 6.47 4.22
C GLN A 221 10.16 6.15 5.71
N THR A 222 9.30 6.84 6.49
CA THR A 222 9.00 6.50 7.88
C THR A 222 7.66 5.78 7.92
N LEU A 223 7.63 4.65 8.59
CA LEU A 223 6.46 3.75 8.69
C LEU A 223 6.06 3.57 10.15
N SER A 224 4.83 3.11 10.37
CA SER A 224 4.41 2.61 11.67
C SER A 224 5.25 1.37 12.06
N TYR A 225 5.49 1.21 13.38
CA TYR A 225 6.02 -0.07 13.89
C TYR A 225 4.96 -1.17 13.80
N GLU A 226 3.73 -0.85 14.19
CA GLU A 226 2.61 -1.77 14.14
C GLU A 226 2.10 -1.98 12.71
N PHE A 227 1.50 -3.15 12.47
CA PHE A 227 0.86 -3.46 11.21
C PHE A 227 -0.62 -3.07 11.25
N LEU A 228 -1.04 -2.23 10.32
CA LEU A 228 -2.46 -2.03 10.04
C LEU A 228 -3.08 -3.40 9.70
N ASN A 229 -4.21 -3.70 10.33
CA ASN A 229 -5.03 -4.86 9.99
C ASN A 229 -6.50 -4.50 10.21
N LEU A 230 -7.21 -4.25 9.10
CA LEU A 230 -8.63 -3.90 9.09
C LEU A 230 -9.50 -5.06 8.62
N ILE A 231 -9.08 -6.32 8.85
CA ILE A 231 -9.85 -7.51 8.40
C ILE A 231 -11.28 -7.49 8.96
N ASP A 232 -11.45 -7.03 10.20
CA ASP A 232 -12.74 -6.91 10.87
C ASP A 232 -13.57 -5.70 10.43
N ARG A 233 -13.04 -4.83 9.54
CA ARG A 233 -13.67 -3.61 9.02
C ARG A 233 -13.97 -3.65 7.52
N VAL A 234 -13.53 -4.70 6.84
CA VAL A 234 -13.69 -4.82 5.38
C VAL A 234 -15.15 -4.71 4.94
N GLU A 235 -16.07 -5.38 5.64
CA GLU A 235 -17.48 -5.34 5.29
C GLU A 235 -18.10 -3.95 5.55
N GLU A 236 -17.71 -3.27 6.64
CA GLU A 236 -18.14 -1.90 6.93
C GLU A 236 -17.64 -0.94 5.82
N LEU A 237 -16.38 -1.03 5.42
CA LEU A 237 -15.81 -0.24 4.31
C LEU A 237 -16.55 -0.52 2.98
N ARG A 238 -16.87 -1.79 2.70
CA ARG A 238 -17.62 -2.19 1.52
C ARG A 238 -19.01 -1.56 1.49
N GLN A 239 -19.71 -1.55 2.62
CA GLN A 239 -21.02 -0.91 2.78
C GLN A 239 -20.96 0.61 2.62
N MET A 240 -19.84 1.25 2.94
CA MET A 240 -19.62 2.68 2.69
C MET A 240 -19.42 3.00 1.20
N GLY A 241 -19.09 1.99 0.36
CA GLY A 241 -18.83 2.15 -1.07
C GLY A 241 -17.37 1.97 -1.48
N VAL A 242 -16.48 1.54 -0.58
CA VAL A 242 -15.13 1.11 -0.94
C VAL A 242 -15.21 -0.19 -1.73
N SER A 243 -14.59 -0.23 -2.90
CA SER A 243 -14.63 -1.41 -3.78
C SER A 243 -13.28 -2.11 -3.91
N ARG A 244 -12.19 -1.50 -3.46
CA ARG A 244 -10.84 -2.05 -3.57
C ARG A 244 -10.13 -2.03 -2.22
N PHE A 245 -9.52 -3.16 -1.85
CA PHE A 245 -8.89 -3.38 -0.55
C PHE A 245 -7.43 -3.72 -0.76
N ARG A 246 -6.54 -2.75 -0.46
CA ARG A 246 -5.10 -2.87 -0.73
C ARG A 246 -4.37 -3.58 0.39
N LEU A 247 -3.66 -4.62 0.04
CA LEU A 247 -2.66 -5.28 0.88
C LEU A 247 -1.28 -4.70 0.54
N SER A 248 -0.55 -4.25 1.55
CA SER A 248 0.85 -3.81 1.37
C SER A 248 1.77 -5.01 1.58
N PRO A 249 2.66 -5.33 0.61
CA PRO A 249 3.59 -6.46 0.72
C PRO A 249 4.57 -6.32 1.89
N HIS A 250 4.79 -7.43 2.57
CA HIS A 250 5.80 -7.62 3.61
C HIS A 250 6.44 -9.00 3.47
N SER A 251 7.51 -9.28 4.22
CA SER A 251 8.23 -10.56 4.19
C SER A 251 7.48 -11.73 4.85
N CYS A 252 6.21 -11.54 5.21
CA CYS A 252 5.31 -12.60 5.67
C CYS A 252 4.61 -13.30 4.49
N ASP A 253 3.86 -14.35 4.78
CA ASP A 253 3.08 -15.09 3.77
C ASP A 253 1.89 -14.25 3.25
N MET A 254 2.14 -13.43 2.23
CA MET A 254 1.13 -12.56 1.63
C MET A 254 0.07 -13.31 0.82
N VAL A 255 0.33 -14.56 0.41
CA VAL A 255 -0.69 -15.42 -0.21
C VAL A 255 -1.74 -15.78 0.81
N ARG A 256 -1.35 -16.21 2.01
CA ARG A 256 -2.29 -16.48 3.12
C ARG A 256 -3.04 -15.23 3.55
N VAL A 257 -2.38 -14.05 3.58
CA VAL A 257 -3.06 -12.77 3.83
C VAL A 257 -4.17 -12.56 2.79
N ALA A 258 -3.86 -12.68 1.51
CA ALA A 258 -4.84 -12.48 0.44
C ALA A 258 -6.00 -13.48 0.52
N ILE A 259 -5.73 -14.75 0.85
CA ILE A 259 -6.74 -15.79 1.04
C ILE A 259 -7.68 -15.42 2.20
N ALA A 260 -7.16 -14.95 3.34
CA ALA A 260 -7.98 -14.57 4.48
C ALA A 260 -8.94 -13.40 4.14
N PHE A 261 -8.41 -12.33 3.50
CA PHE A 261 -9.23 -11.19 3.08
C PHE A 261 -10.25 -11.59 1.99
N ARG A 262 -9.86 -12.43 1.02
CA ARG A 262 -10.77 -12.90 -0.04
C ARG A 262 -11.86 -13.79 0.53
N GLY A 263 -11.50 -14.74 1.41
CA GLY A 263 -12.45 -15.62 2.08
C GLY A 263 -13.52 -14.87 2.87
N LEU A 264 -13.13 -13.76 3.52
CA LEU A 264 -14.08 -12.88 4.19
C LEU A 264 -15.02 -12.16 3.19
N LEU A 265 -14.48 -11.59 2.11
CA LEU A 265 -15.29 -10.90 1.09
C LEU A 265 -16.25 -11.85 0.37
N ASP A 266 -15.87 -13.09 0.15
CA ASP A 266 -16.71 -14.14 -0.45
C ASP A 266 -17.67 -14.78 0.56
N ARG A 267 -17.60 -14.36 1.85
CA ARG A 267 -18.37 -14.95 2.95
C ARG A 267 -18.08 -16.45 3.16
N ALA A 268 -16.93 -16.91 2.71
CA ALA A 268 -16.43 -18.27 2.95
C ALA A 268 -15.80 -18.41 4.34
N LEU A 269 -15.35 -17.29 4.93
CA LEU A 269 -14.84 -17.20 6.30
C LEU A 269 -15.65 -16.17 7.10
N THR A 270 -15.81 -16.44 8.38
CA THR A 270 -16.24 -15.44 9.35
C THR A 270 -15.11 -14.48 9.67
N VAL A 271 -15.45 -13.33 10.27
CA VAL A 271 -14.44 -12.35 10.74
C VAL A 271 -13.46 -12.98 11.73
N ASN A 272 -13.94 -13.85 12.62
CA ASN A 272 -13.08 -14.51 13.62
C ASN A 272 -12.11 -15.49 12.95
N GLU A 273 -12.57 -16.35 12.05
CA GLU A 273 -11.72 -17.30 11.32
C GLU A 273 -10.66 -16.57 10.48
N ALA A 274 -11.03 -15.49 9.78
CA ALA A 274 -10.10 -14.69 9.02
C ALA A 274 -9.06 -13.98 9.92
N ALA A 275 -9.47 -13.46 11.07
CA ALA A 275 -8.58 -12.84 12.04
C ALA A 275 -7.63 -13.86 12.70
N GLU A 276 -8.09 -15.06 13.03
CA GLU A 276 -7.28 -16.16 13.55
C GLU A 276 -6.22 -16.57 12.51
N ALA A 277 -6.60 -16.73 11.24
CA ALA A 277 -5.67 -17.05 10.16
C ALA A 277 -4.54 -16.03 10.02
N LEU A 278 -4.81 -14.73 10.28
CA LEU A 278 -3.79 -13.69 10.29
C LEU A 278 -2.94 -13.69 11.57
N ASN A 279 -3.53 -13.98 12.72
CA ASN A 279 -2.81 -14.05 14.00
C ASN A 279 -1.82 -15.23 14.05
N ASP A 280 -2.15 -16.33 13.39
CA ASP A 280 -1.26 -17.50 13.25
C ASP A 280 -0.03 -17.22 12.36
N MET A 281 -0.07 -16.13 11.60
CA MET A 281 1.08 -15.69 10.85
C MET A 281 2.02 -14.93 11.79
N ASN A 282 3.23 -15.42 11.93
CA ASN A 282 4.25 -14.83 12.79
C ASN A 282 4.75 -13.48 12.24
N VAL A 283 3.88 -12.47 12.25
CA VAL A 283 4.22 -11.10 11.87
C VAL A 283 5.08 -10.49 12.99
N ARG A 284 6.17 -9.82 12.63
CA ARG A 284 7.18 -9.34 13.58
C ARG A 284 6.76 -8.18 14.48
N ALA A 285 5.52 -7.71 14.39
CA ALA A 285 5.00 -6.61 15.18
C ALA A 285 3.49 -6.78 15.43
N PRO A 286 2.93 -6.14 16.47
CA PRO A 286 1.50 -6.24 16.76
C PRO A 286 0.66 -5.59 15.65
N TYR A 287 -0.62 -5.99 15.60
CA TYR A 287 -1.62 -5.38 14.73
C TYR A 287 -2.26 -4.17 15.40
N CYS A 288 -2.64 -3.17 14.59
CA CYS A 288 -3.42 -2.02 15.01
C CYS A 288 -4.54 -1.70 13.99
N ASN A 289 -5.48 -0.86 14.40
CA ASN A 289 -6.52 -0.32 13.50
C ASN A 289 -6.11 1.00 12.82
N GLY A 290 -4.88 1.47 13.02
CA GLY A 290 -4.41 2.74 12.51
C GLY A 290 -5.31 3.90 12.93
N PHE A 291 -5.64 4.76 11.97
CA PHE A 291 -6.47 5.95 12.19
C PHE A 291 -7.97 5.72 11.93
N TYR A 292 -8.39 4.47 11.74
CA TYR A 292 -9.75 4.11 11.30
C TYR A 292 -10.85 4.76 12.16
N PHE A 293 -10.68 4.83 13.48
CA PHE A 293 -11.67 5.38 14.40
C PHE A 293 -11.57 6.89 14.62
N GLY A 294 -10.66 7.59 13.95
CA GLY A 294 -10.47 9.03 14.08
C GLY A 294 -9.90 9.48 15.43
N LYS A 295 -9.41 8.55 16.23
CA LYS A 295 -8.67 8.79 17.46
C LYS A 295 -7.25 8.27 17.29
N GLU A 296 -6.29 8.87 17.99
CA GLU A 296 -4.90 8.41 18.09
C GLU A 296 -4.81 7.10 18.92
N GLU A 297 -5.62 6.11 18.62
CA GLU A 297 -5.48 4.79 19.22
C GLU A 297 -4.46 3.99 18.40
N LEU A 298 -3.18 4.31 18.61
CA LEU A 298 -2.09 3.40 18.34
C LEU A 298 -2.20 2.27 19.35
N GLY A 299 -2.72 1.14 18.94
CA GLY A 299 -2.86 -0.08 19.73
C GLY A 299 -4.24 -0.71 19.57
N ARG A 300 -4.26 -2.01 19.25
CA ARG A 300 -5.45 -2.81 19.50
C ARG A 300 -5.61 -2.90 21.01
N GLY A 301 -6.46 -2.08 21.59
CA GLY A 301 -7.04 -2.47 22.86
C GLY A 301 -7.66 -3.85 22.66
N ASN A 302 -7.15 -4.86 23.39
CA ASN A 302 -7.78 -6.17 23.47
C ASN A 302 -9.30 -5.92 23.61
N PRO A 303 -10.20 -6.63 22.91
CA PRO A 303 -11.65 -6.50 23.08
C PRO A 303 -12.10 -6.55 24.56
N ALA A 304 -11.30 -7.17 25.44
CA ALA A 304 -11.48 -7.17 26.88
C ALA A 304 -11.17 -5.80 27.53
N ASP A 305 -10.29 -4.96 26.98
CA ASP A 305 -9.94 -3.65 27.52
C ASP A 305 -10.91 -2.55 27.06
N GLN A 306 -11.55 -2.71 25.88
CA GLN A 306 -12.60 -1.79 25.43
C GLN A 306 -13.85 -1.81 26.33
N ARG A 307 -14.15 -2.95 27.00
CA ARG A 307 -15.24 -3.02 28.00
C ARG A 307 -14.92 -2.31 29.31
N ARG A 308 -13.64 -2.12 29.65
CA ARG A 308 -13.23 -1.39 30.88
C ARG A 308 -13.19 0.13 30.68
N SER A 309 -12.95 0.61 29.46
CA SER A 309 -12.96 2.06 29.16
C SER A 309 -14.37 2.64 29.02
N ALA A 310 -15.38 1.82 28.69
CA ALA A 310 -16.78 2.24 28.60
C ALA A 310 -17.48 2.31 29.96
N MET A 311 -16.83 1.88 31.04
CA MET A 311 -17.35 1.90 32.44
C MET A 311 -16.69 2.94 33.35
N ARG A 312 -15.94 3.91 32.77
CA ARG A 312 -15.41 5.04 33.56
C ARG A 312 -15.98 6.37 33.11
#